data_ee3ad6e670177cc4f5487b60b2f3d060
#
_entry.id   ee3ad6e670177cc4f5487b60b2f3d060
#
_cell.length_a   1.000
_cell.length_b   1.000
_cell.length_c   1.000
_cell.angle_alpha   90.00
_cell.angle_beta   90.00
_cell.angle_gamma   90.00
#
_symmetry.space_group_name_H-M   'P 1'
#
loop_
_entity.id
_entity.type
_entity.pdbx_description
1 polymer ?
#
loop_
_entity_poly.entity_id
_entity_poly.type
_entity_poly.pdbx_seq_one_letter_code
_entity_poly.pdbx_strand_id
1 'polypeptide(L)'
;MKTYIKFLINLFNISLLKIFIIFFIIILITNILEQIEFFKNIDLSFFYLFFLSLLNTPSVLFEILPFIFLLGTQVFFINLIDKNELQIFKYTGLNNIKIIKILGLYSFFLGIIMVIFFYNGSSILKNSYLLIKNNYSDDNKYLAVITENGLWMKDEINNNINIINARKVNNEFLLNVSITKFNEDFDLVEVLQSEKVDITSKKWKIFNPITLKGNSQYTLNVISIHSKYFVNYLLELLD
;
A
#
# COMPACT_ATOMS: atom_id res chain seq x y z
N MET A 1 -26.58 -18.89 -22.59
CA MET A 1 -25.94 -19.49 -21.39
C MET A 1 -26.93 -20.43 -20.73
N LYS A 2 -26.53 -21.67 -20.37
CA LYS A 2 -27.47 -22.65 -19.76
C LYS A 2 -27.97 -22.11 -18.43
N THR A 3 -29.26 -22.29 -18.11
CA THR A 3 -29.94 -21.72 -16.93
C THR A 3 -29.23 -22.01 -15.61
N TYR A 4 -28.73 -23.23 -15.45
CA TYR A 4 -27.98 -23.64 -14.25
C TYR A 4 -26.65 -22.88 -14.06
N ILE A 5 -25.94 -22.51 -15.15
CA ILE A 5 -24.71 -21.73 -15.08
C ILE A 5 -25.02 -20.33 -14.55
N LYS A 6 -26.07 -19.70 -15.07
CA LYS A 6 -26.53 -18.40 -14.59
C LYS A 6 -26.89 -18.43 -13.11
N PHE A 7 -27.57 -19.47 -12.67
CA PHE A 7 -27.95 -19.67 -11.28
C PHE A 7 -26.72 -19.81 -10.37
N LEU A 8 -25.76 -20.68 -10.73
CA LEU A 8 -24.53 -20.88 -9.94
C LEU A 8 -23.72 -19.60 -9.81
N ILE A 9 -23.52 -18.86 -10.91
CA ILE A 9 -22.81 -17.60 -10.93
C ILE A 9 -23.52 -16.56 -10.05
N ASN A 10 -24.85 -16.43 -10.17
CA ASN A 10 -25.61 -15.48 -9.37
C ASN A 10 -25.53 -15.80 -7.88
N LEU A 11 -25.68 -17.07 -7.49
CA LEU A 11 -25.55 -17.49 -6.09
C LEU A 11 -24.15 -17.24 -5.55
N PHE A 12 -23.12 -17.51 -6.37
CA PHE A 12 -21.73 -17.24 -6.02
C PHE A 12 -21.49 -15.72 -5.80
N ASN A 13 -21.97 -14.88 -6.72
CA ASN A 13 -21.83 -13.44 -6.60
C ASN A 13 -22.52 -12.89 -5.36
N ILE A 14 -23.73 -13.39 -5.03
CA ILE A 14 -24.45 -12.99 -3.82
C ILE A 14 -23.66 -13.40 -2.56
N SER A 15 -23.09 -14.60 -2.55
CA SER A 15 -22.29 -15.08 -1.42
C SER A 15 -21.01 -14.27 -1.26
N LEU A 16 -20.34 -13.98 -2.36
CA LEU A 16 -19.11 -13.17 -2.37
C LEU A 16 -19.39 -11.72 -1.94
N LEU A 17 -20.48 -11.12 -2.44
CA LEU A 17 -20.88 -9.76 -2.08
C LEU A 17 -21.23 -9.65 -0.59
N LYS A 18 -21.88 -10.64 0.01
CA LYS A 18 -22.16 -10.65 1.45
C LYS A 18 -20.87 -10.59 2.26
N ILE A 19 -19.90 -11.43 1.94
CA ILE A 19 -18.59 -11.43 2.64
C ILE A 19 -17.84 -10.13 2.40
N PHE A 20 -17.84 -9.62 1.17
CA PHE A 20 -17.24 -8.34 0.82
C PHE A 20 -17.80 -7.18 1.65
N ILE A 21 -19.13 -7.09 1.80
CA ILE A 21 -19.77 -6.03 2.61
C ILE A 21 -19.37 -6.16 4.09
N ILE A 22 -19.33 -7.37 4.63
CA ILE A 22 -18.91 -7.60 6.03
C ILE A 22 -17.50 -7.07 6.26
N PHE A 23 -16.55 -7.44 5.39
CA PHE A 23 -15.17 -6.97 5.52
C PHE A 23 -15.04 -5.48 5.24
N PHE A 24 -15.81 -4.93 4.30
CA PHE A 24 -15.84 -3.49 4.07
C PHE A 24 -16.21 -2.72 5.34
N ILE A 25 -17.25 -3.15 6.04
CA ILE A 25 -17.70 -2.50 7.28
C ILE A 25 -16.63 -2.63 8.38
N ILE A 26 -16.03 -3.82 8.56
CA ILE A 26 -14.99 -4.04 9.56
C ILE A 26 -13.78 -3.14 9.30
N ILE A 27 -13.28 -3.12 8.07
CA ILE A 27 -12.12 -2.31 7.69
C ILE A 27 -12.44 -0.81 7.81
N LEU A 28 -13.64 -0.40 7.42
CA LEU A 28 -14.05 1.00 7.54
C LEU A 28 -14.04 1.45 9.01
N ILE A 29 -14.56 0.62 9.92
CA ILE A 29 -14.55 0.91 11.36
C ILE A 29 -13.11 1.00 11.89
N THR A 30 -12.24 0.04 11.55
CA THR A 30 -10.84 0.08 11.97
C THR A 30 -10.10 1.29 11.43
N ASN A 31 -10.31 1.65 10.18
CA ASN A 31 -9.73 2.86 9.58
C ASN A 31 -10.24 4.13 10.28
N ILE A 32 -11.52 4.21 10.66
CA ILE A 32 -12.05 5.37 11.40
C ILE A 32 -11.34 5.50 12.76
N LEU A 33 -11.17 4.41 13.48
CA LEU A 33 -10.47 4.42 14.77
C LEU A 33 -9.01 4.88 14.61
N GLU A 34 -8.33 4.42 13.58
CA GLU A 34 -6.98 4.87 13.25
C GLU A 34 -6.92 6.38 12.94
N GLN A 35 -7.91 6.91 12.17
CA GLN A 35 -7.95 8.35 11.90
C GLN A 35 -8.23 9.17 13.18
N ILE A 36 -9.12 8.72 14.05
CA ILE A 36 -9.41 9.39 15.32
C ILE A 36 -8.13 9.48 16.18
N GLU A 37 -7.36 8.40 16.26
CA GLU A 37 -6.11 8.37 17.00
C GLU A 37 -5.06 9.29 16.40
N PHE A 38 -4.88 9.25 15.07
CA PHE A 38 -3.92 10.08 14.36
C PHE A 38 -4.20 11.57 14.51
N PHE A 39 -5.47 11.98 14.38
CA PHE A 39 -5.88 13.38 14.45
C PHE A 39 -6.30 13.85 15.84
N LYS A 40 -5.95 13.10 16.89
CA LYS A 40 -6.36 13.40 18.28
C LYS A 40 -6.03 14.81 18.76
N ASN A 41 -4.94 15.39 18.27
CA ASN A 41 -4.46 16.72 18.65
C ASN A 41 -4.92 17.82 17.68
N ILE A 42 -5.70 17.49 16.68
CA ILE A 42 -6.17 18.41 15.64
C ILE A 42 -7.70 18.42 15.67
N ASP A 43 -8.31 19.57 15.78
CA ASP A 43 -9.77 19.69 15.82
C ASP A 43 -10.37 19.56 14.42
N LEU A 44 -10.64 18.31 14.00
CA LEU A 44 -11.27 17.99 12.72
C LEU A 44 -12.68 17.43 12.94
N SER A 45 -13.59 17.74 12.02
CA SER A 45 -14.93 17.18 12.07
C SER A 45 -14.92 15.67 11.84
N PHE A 46 -15.81 14.94 12.54
CA PHE A 46 -15.98 13.48 12.35
C PHE A 46 -16.23 13.10 10.89
N PHE A 47 -16.97 13.93 10.16
CA PHE A 47 -17.26 13.68 8.74
C PHE A 47 -15.98 13.66 7.89
N TYR A 48 -15.00 14.49 8.22
CA TYR A 48 -13.72 14.50 7.53
C TYR A 48 -12.90 13.24 7.80
N LEU A 49 -12.88 12.77 9.05
CA LEU A 49 -12.22 11.50 9.43
C LEU A 49 -12.89 10.30 8.74
N PHE A 50 -14.20 10.29 8.66
CA PHE A 50 -14.96 9.29 7.91
C PHE A 50 -14.60 9.29 6.42
N PHE A 51 -14.51 10.46 5.80
CA PHE A 51 -14.11 10.59 4.40
C PHE A 51 -12.70 10.06 4.15
N LEU A 52 -11.73 10.39 5.01
CA LEU A 52 -10.36 9.85 4.93
C LEU A 52 -10.33 8.33 5.06
N SER A 53 -11.10 7.79 6.00
CA SER A 53 -11.22 6.35 6.18
C SER A 53 -11.80 5.66 4.95
N LEU A 54 -12.79 6.29 4.31
CA LEU A 54 -13.39 5.79 3.07
C LEU A 54 -12.38 5.74 1.91
N LEU A 55 -11.46 6.71 1.83
CA LEU A 55 -10.40 6.72 0.81
C LEU A 55 -9.37 5.58 0.99
N ASN A 56 -9.06 5.22 2.24
CA ASN A 56 -8.09 4.14 2.53
C ASN A 56 -8.70 2.74 2.44
N THR A 57 -9.99 2.58 2.78
CA THR A 57 -10.68 1.28 2.88
C THR A 57 -10.55 0.40 1.63
N PRO A 58 -10.69 0.89 0.36
CA PRO A 58 -10.57 0.04 -0.82
C PRO A 58 -9.20 -0.59 -0.99
N SER A 59 -8.12 0.08 -0.59
CA SER A 59 -6.76 -0.47 -0.67
C SER A 59 -6.58 -1.65 0.29
N VAL A 60 -7.02 -1.51 1.54
CA VAL A 60 -6.96 -2.60 2.53
C VAL A 60 -7.85 -3.77 2.11
N LEU A 61 -9.03 -3.50 1.55
CA LEU A 61 -9.91 -4.54 0.99
C LEU A 61 -9.23 -5.33 -0.14
N PHE A 62 -8.47 -4.65 -1.00
CA PHE A 62 -7.75 -5.31 -2.06
C PHE A 62 -6.71 -6.29 -1.52
N GLU A 63 -5.98 -5.93 -0.46
CA GLU A 63 -4.97 -6.76 0.17
C GLU A 63 -5.56 -8.08 0.72
N ILE A 64 -6.78 -8.04 1.27
CA ILE A 64 -7.47 -9.22 1.81
C ILE A 64 -8.42 -9.89 0.81
N LEU A 65 -8.46 -9.44 -0.44
CA LEU A 65 -9.36 -9.96 -1.47
C LEU A 65 -9.29 -11.50 -1.64
N PRO A 66 -8.11 -12.15 -1.64
CA PRO A 66 -8.03 -13.60 -1.71
C PRO A 66 -8.77 -14.31 -0.57
N PHE A 67 -8.74 -13.74 0.63
CA PHE A 67 -9.45 -14.26 1.79
C PHE A 67 -10.97 -14.09 1.67
N ILE A 68 -11.42 -12.96 1.12
CA ILE A 68 -12.83 -12.72 0.78
C ILE A 68 -13.34 -13.76 -0.21
N PHE A 69 -12.57 -14.08 -1.26
CA PHE A 69 -12.91 -15.14 -2.22
C PHE A 69 -13.02 -16.52 -1.58
N LEU A 70 -12.09 -16.84 -0.67
CA LEU A 70 -12.09 -18.10 0.06
C LEU A 70 -13.36 -18.25 0.90
N LEU A 71 -13.68 -17.27 1.73
CA LEU A 71 -14.88 -17.29 2.58
C LEU A 71 -16.17 -17.21 1.76
N GLY A 72 -16.21 -16.39 0.71
CA GLY A 72 -17.34 -16.31 -0.22
C GLY A 72 -17.64 -17.65 -0.90
N THR A 73 -16.58 -18.38 -1.27
CA THR A 73 -16.71 -19.74 -1.83
C THR A 73 -17.26 -20.73 -0.80
N GLN A 74 -16.82 -20.64 0.46
CA GLN A 74 -17.36 -21.49 1.54
C GLN A 74 -18.85 -21.23 1.75
N VAL A 75 -19.25 -19.96 1.88
CA VAL A 75 -20.67 -19.57 2.04
C VAL A 75 -21.51 -20.03 0.85
N PHE A 76 -20.97 -19.94 -0.36
CA PHE A 76 -21.66 -20.46 -1.56
C PHE A 76 -21.94 -21.95 -1.45
N PHE A 77 -20.94 -22.78 -1.07
CA PHE A 77 -21.14 -24.23 -0.94
C PHE A 77 -22.09 -24.59 0.22
N ILE A 78 -22.00 -23.89 1.35
CA ILE A 78 -22.95 -24.04 2.47
C ILE A 78 -24.36 -23.78 1.99
N ASN A 79 -24.63 -22.68 1.29
CA ASN A 79 -25.94 -22.35 0.75
C ASN A 79 -26.48 -23.44 -0.22
N LEU A 80 -25.60 -23.99 -1.08
CA LEU A 80 -25.98 -25.09 -2.00
C LEU A 80 -26.38 -26.38 -1.25
N ILE A 81 -25.69 -26.69 -0.15
CA ILE A 81 -25.94 -27.89 0.65
C ILE A 81 -27.22 -27.71 1.46
N ASP A 82 -27.36 -26.61 2.18
CA ASP A 82 -28.50 -26.33 3.08
C ASP A 82 -29.84 -26.31 2.34
N LYS A 83 -29.84 -25.80 1.10
CA LYS A 83 -31.04 -25.77 0.26
C LYS A 83 -31.27 -27.04 -0.56
N ASN A 84 -30.46 -28.10 -0.35
CA ASN A 84 -30.46 -29.33 -1.13
C ASN A 84 -30.29 -29.13 -2.65
N GLU A 85 -29.86 -27.96 -3.09
CA GLU A 85 -29.66 -27.62 -4.52
C GLU A 85 -28.54 -28.48 -5.14
N LEU A 86 -27.54 -28.83 -4.34
CA LEU A 86 -26.46 -29.73 -4.79
C LEU A 86 -26.99 -31.12 -5.19
N GLN A 87 -27.97 -31.64 -4.47
CA GLN A 87 -28.61 -32.93 -4.79
C GLN A 87 -29.44 -32.83 -6.06
N ILE A 88 -30.21 -31.72 -6.21
CA ILE A 88 -30.99 -31.45 -7.41
C ILE A 88 -30.07 -31.42 -8.65
N PHE A 89 -28.93 -30.72 -8.55
CA PHE A 89 -27.97 -30.70 -9.65
C PHE A 89 -27.39 -32.09 -9.98
N LYS A 90 -27.14 -32.94 -8.99
CA LYS A 90 -26.71 -34.31 -9.23
C LYS A 90 -27.78 -35.15 -9.96
N TYR A 91 -29.04 -35.04 -9.60
CA TYR A 91 -30.15 -35.72 -10.30
C TYR A 91 -30.31 -35.25 -11.75
N THR A 92 -29.93 -34.02 -12.08
CA THR A 92 -29.93 -33.47 -13.44
C THR A 92 -28.65 -33.81 -14.24
N GLY A 93 -27.76 -34.65 -13.69
CA GLY A 93 -26.51 -35.07 -14.34
C GLY A 93 -25.35 -34.08 -14.23
N LEU A 94 -25.46 -33.06 -13.36
CA LEU A 94 -24.36 -32.17 -13.03
C LEU A 94 -23.49 -32.78 -11.93
N ASN A 95 -22.26 -33.15 -12.32
CA ASN A 95 -21.25 -33.68 -11.40
C ASN A 95 -20.60 -32.49 -10.61
N ASN A 96 -20.18 -32.75 -9.36
CA ASN A 96 -19.46 -31.77 -8.51
C ASN A 96 -18.25 -31.16 -9.23
N ILE A 97 -17.50 -31.96 -10.01
CA ILE A 97 -16.35 -31.48 -10.78
C ILE A 97 -16.76 -30.44 -11.84
N LYS A 98 -17.94 -30.56 -12.46
CA LYS A 98 -18.43 -29.57 -13.42
C LYS A 98 -18.79 -28.28 -12.72
N ILE A 99 -19.38 -28.31 -11.52
CA ILE A 99 -19.68 -27.13 -10.70
C ILE A 99 -18.39 -26.42 -10.34
N ILE A 100 -17.39 -27.13 -9.80
CA ILE A 100 -16.07 -26.59 -9.45
C ILE A 100 -15.38 -25.96 -10.66
N LYS A 101 -15.39 -26.62 -11.83
CA LYS A 101 -14.78 -26.07 -13.05
C LYS A 101 -15.46 -24.78 -13.51
N ILE A 102 -16.81 -24.69 -13.43
CA ILE A 102 -17.56 -23.46 -13.81
C ILE A 102 -17.18 -22.33 -12.87
N LEU A 103 -17.19 -22.58 -11.57
CA LEU A 103 -16.84 -21.57 -10.57
C LEU A 103 -15.37 -21.17 -10.63
N GLY A 104 -14.46 -22.12 -10.77
CA GLY A 104 -13.03 -21.86 -10.90
C GLY A 104 -12.70 -20.98 -12.10
N LEU A 105 -13.29 -21.30 -13.27
CA LEU A 105 -13.12 -20.48 -14.45
C LEU A 105 -13.73 -19.08 -14.28
N TYR A 106 -14.92 -18.99 -13.71
CA TYR A 106 -15.58 -17.72 -13.42
C TYR A 106 -14.76 -16.87 -12.43
N SER A 107 -14.32 -17.46 -11.31
CA SER A 107 -13.51 -16.77 -10.30
C SER A 107 -12.17 -16.30 -10.85
N PHE A 108 -11.54 -17.06 -11.75
CA PHE A 108 -10.31 -16.68 -12.42
C PHE A 108 -10.50 -15.39 -13.24
N PHE A 109 -11.54 -15.32 -14.09
CA PHE A 109 -11.82 -14.10 -14.85
C PHE A 109 -12.24 -12.93 -13.96
N LEU A 110 -13.03 -13.20 -12.92
CA LEU A 110 -13.42 -12.17 -11.95
C LEU A 110 -12.18 -11.62 -11.23
N GLY A 111 -11.23 -12.47 -10.84
CA GLY A 111 -9.96 -12.08 -10.25
C GLY A 111 -9.14 -11.16 -11.16
N ILE A 112 -9.02 -11.48 -12.45
CA ILE A 112 -8.35 -10.63 -13.44
C ILE A 112 -9.02 -9.25 -13.51
N ILE A 113 -10.35 -9.20 -13.57
CA ILE A 113 -11.11 -7.94 -13.59
C ILE A 113 -10.84 -7.13 -12.31
N MET A 114 -10.82 -7.77 -11.15
CA MET A 114 -10.51 -7.11 -9.87
C MET A 114 -9.09 -6.55 -9.86
N VAL A 115 -8.10 -7.26 -10.36
CA VAL A 115 -6.73 -6.74 -10.44
C VAL A 115 -6.64 -5.53 -11.38
N ILE A 116 -7.28 -5.59 -12.56
CA ILE A 116 -7.17 -4.50 -13.54
C ILE A 116 -7.92 -3.24 -13.09
N PHE A 117 -9.14 -3.37 -12.58
CA PHE A 117 -10.00 -2.22 -12.28
C PHE A 117 -9.96 -1.81 -10.82
N PHE A 118 -10.11 -2.77 -9.90
CA PHE A 118 -10.22 -2.47 -8.48
C PHE A 118 -8.88 -2.05 -7.89
N TYR A 119 -7.76 -2.68 -8.28
CA TYR A 119 -6.41 -2.27 -7.86
C TYR A 119 -6.09 -0.85 -8.29
N ASN A 120 -6.28 -0.50 -9.56
CA ASN A 120 -5.99 0.85 -10.05
C ASN A 120 -6.86 1.90 -9.35
N GLY A 121 -8.16 1.64 -9.18
CA GLY A 121 -9.06 2.53 -8.47
C GLY A 121 -8.67 2.71 -6.99
N SER A 122 -8.38 1.63 -6.30
CA SER A 122 -7.97 1.66 -4.89
C SER A 122 -6.63 2.36 -4.68
N SER A 123 -5.68 2.19 -5.63
CA SER A 123 -4.37 2.86 -5.60
C SER A 123 -4.50 4.38 -5.71
N ILE A 124 -5.36 4.88 -6.61
CA ILE A 124 -5.63 6.32 -6.76
C ILE A 124 -6.22 6.89 -5.46
N LEU A 125 -7.21 6.19 -4.88
CA LEU A 125 -7.83 6.62 -3.63
C LEU A 125 -6.84 6.64 -2.46
N LYS A 126 -6.00 5.61 -2.35
CA LYS A 126 -4.93 5.54 -1.33
C LYS A 126 -3.92 6.66 -1.51
N ASN A 127 -3.50 6.97 -2.73
CA ASN A 127 -2.59 8.08 -2.98
C ASN A 127 -3.18 9.41 -2.53
N SER A 128 -4.45 9.67 -2.86
CA SER A 128 -5.17 10.87 -2.40
C SER A 128 -5.25 10.92 -0.87
N TYR A 129 -5.54 9.80 -0.21
CA TYR A 129 -5.52 9.67 1.24
C TYR A 129 -4.15 10.02 1.84
N LEU A 130 -3.06 9.46 1.28
CA LEU A 130 -1.70 9.71 1.77
C LEU A 130 -1.28 11.18 1.59
N LEU A 131 -1.62 11.80 0.45
CA LEU A 131 -1.35 13.21 0.21
C LEU A 131 -2.05 14.11 1.23
N ILE A 132 -3.33 13.82 1.51
CA ILE A 132 -4.10 14.58 2.50
C ILE A 132 -3.48 14.38 3.91
N LYS A 133 -3.22 13.14 4.30
CA LYS A 133 -2.65 12.82 5.61
C LYS A 133 -1.28 13.46 5.82
N ASN A 134 -0.46 13.49 4.77
CA ASN A 134 0.86 14.14 4.80
C ASN A 134 0.79 15.66 5.06
N ASN A 135 -0.28 16.34 4.59
CA ASN A 135 -0.46 17.78 4.85
C ASN A 135 -0.67 18.12 6.34
N TYR A 136 -1.13 17.15 7.12
CA TYR A 136 -1.36 17.29 8.57
C TYR A 136 -0.24 16.67 9.42
N SER A 137 0.72 16.00 8.78
CA SER A 137 1.89 15.45 9.45
C SER A 137 3.03 16.45 9.36
N ASP A 138 3.40 17.08 10.48
CA ASP A 138 4.58 17.94 10.54
C ASP A 138 5.88 17.20 10.22
N ASP A 139 5.85 15.87 10.23
CA ASP A 139 7.02 15.00 10.18
C ASP A 139 7.26 14.31 8.83
N ASN A 140 6.45 14.51 7.81
CA ASN A 140 6.58 13.80 6.51
C ASN A 140 6.70 12.25 6.62
N LYS A 141 6.16 11.65 7.68
CA LYS A 141 6.26 10.19 8.01
C LYS A 141 5.89 9.25 6.85
N TYR A 142 5.03 9.70 5.98
CA TYR A 142 4.55 8.89 4.85
C TYR A 142 5.49 8.87 3.63
N LEU A 143 6.59 9.60 3.69
CA LEU A 143 7.61 9.66 2.64
C LEU A 143 8.85 8.80 2.95
N ALA A 144 8.87 8.14 4.11
CA ALA A 144 9.93 7.22 4.51
C ALA A 144 9.36 5.82 4.76
N VAL A 145 10.02 4.79 4.26
CA VAL A 145 9.65 3.38 4.43
C VAL A 145 10.87 2.57 4.82
N ILE A 146 10.73 1.75 5.84
CA ILE A 146 11.75 0.78 6.25
C ILE A 146 11.36 -0.59 5.67
N THR A 147 12.27 -1.19 4.94
CA THR A 147 12.13 -2.51 4.35
C THR A 147 13.28 -3.41 4.82
N GLU A 148 13.21 -4.70 4.51
CA GLU A 148 14.34 -5.63 4.74
C GLU A 148 15.65 -5.17 4.05
N ASN A 149 15.54 -4.37 2.99
CA ASN A 149 16.66 -3.81 2.24
C ASN A 149 17.14 -2.44 2.76
N GLY A 150 16.61 -1.97 3.88
CA GLY A 150 16.98 -0.72 4.52
C GLY A 150 15.91 0.37 4.49
N LEU A 151 16.31 1.56 4.90
CA LEU A 151 15.49 2.76 4.92
C LEU A 151 15.45 3.39 3.53
N TRP A 152 14.23 3.68 3.06
CA TRP A 152 13.97 4.44 1.84
C TRP A 152 13.19 5.69 2.21
N MET A 153 13.63 6.85 1.74
CA MET A 153 12.90 8.08 1.95
C MET A 153 12.99 9.02 0.74
N LYS A 154 11.94 9.80 0.55
CA LYS A 154 11.87 10.87 -0.42
C LYS A 154 11.95 12.21 0.32
N ASP A 155 12.88 13.07 -0.07
CA ASP A 155 13.04 14.41 0.44
C ASP A 155 12.99 15.43 -0.70
N GLU A 156 12.22 16.50 -0.54
CA GLU A 156 12.08 17.56 -1.53
C GLU A 156 12.70 18.84 -0.98
N ILE A 157 13.81 19.26 -1.58
CA ILE A 157 14.58 20.42 -1.15
C ILE A 157 14.91 21.29 -2.36
N ASN A 158 14.58 22.56 -2.32
CA ASN A 158 14.87 23.54 -3.36
C ASN A 158 14.46 23.07 -4.76
N ASN A 159 13.25 22.57 -4.90
CA ASN A 159 12.69 22.08 -6.17
C ASN A 159 13.42 20.84 -6.75
N ASN A 160 14.26 20.17 -5.95
CA ASN A 160 14.85 18.90 -6.32
C ASN A 160 14.25 17.77 -5.48
N ILE A 161 14.05 16.63 -6.13
CA ILE A 161 13.58 15.42 -5.49
C ILE A 161 14.79 14.56 -5.16
N ASN A 162 15.04 14.30 -3.87
CA ASN A 162 16.09 13.41 -3.43
C ASN A 162 15.48 12.09 -2.97
N ILE A 163 15.87 11.00 -3.61
CA ILE A 163 15.54 9.65 -3.15
C ILE A 163 16.76 9.13 -2.39
N ILE A 164 16.57 8.88 -1.12
CA ILE A 164 17.61 8.46 -0.19
C ILE A 164 17.36 7.02 0.19
N ASN A 165 18.37 6.18 -0.02
CA ASN A 165 18.40 4.81 0.46
C ASN A 165 19.56 4.65 1.44
N ALA A 166 19.29 4.09 2.61
CA ALA A 166 20.33 3.74 3.60
C ALA A 166 20.15 2.29 4.02
N ARG A 167 21.23 1.49 3.94
CA ARG A 167 21.16 0.07 4.29
C ARG A 167 20.94 -0.17 5.77
N LYS A 168 21.47 0.70 6.64
CA LYS A 168 21.29 0.65 8.10
C LYS A 168 21.18 2.05 8.68
N VAL A 169 20.33 2.15 9.70
CA VAL A 169 20.24 3.32 10.60
C VAL A 169 20.94 2.92 11.90
N ASN A 170 21.89 3.71 12.35
CA ASN A 170 22.61 3.48 13.60
C ASN A 170 22.65 4.79 14.38
N ASN A 171 21.71 4.95 15.31
CA ASN A 171 21.53 6.15 16.13
C ASN A 171 21.63 7.45 15.29
N GLU A 172 22.76 8.12 15.36
CA GLU A 172 23.01 9.43 14.72
C GLU A 172 23.51 9.33 13.27
N PHE A 173 23.68 8.11 12.74
CA PHE A 173 24.29 7.88 11.44
C PHE A 173 23.44 6.97 10.55
N LEU A 174 23.41 7.33 9.28
CA LEU A 174 23.00 6.41 8.21
C LEU A 174 24.24 5.75 7.62
N LEU A 175 24.17 4.44 7.39
CA LEU A 175 25.28 3.65 6.85
C LEU A 175 24.93 3.11 5.46
N ASN A 176 25.94 3.10 4.57
CA ASN A 176 25.83 2.70 3.17
C ASN A 176 24.67 3.42 2.47
N VAL A 177 24.82 4.73 2.35
CA VAL A 177 23.78 5.63 1.86
C VAL A 177 23.98 5.91 0.37
N SER A 178 22.88 5.85 -0.37
CA SER A 178 22.78 6.33 -1.75
C SER A 178 21.72 7.42 -1.82
N ILE A 179 22.09 8.60 -2.31
CA ILE A 179 21.20 9.73 -2.51
C ILE A 179 21.13 10.00 -4.00
N THR A 180 19.96 9.76 -4.59
CA THR A 180 19.70 10.02 -6.01
C THR A 180 18.88 11.29 -6.11
N LYS A 181 19.41 12.27 -6.81
CA LYS A 181 18.81 13.60 -6.98
C LYS A 181 18.23 13.75 -8.38
N PHE A 182 16.97 14.15 -8.42
CA PHE A 182 16.22 14.45 -9.63
C PHE A 182 15.83 15.93 -9.67
N ASN A 183 15.64 16.48 -10.86
CA ASN A 183 15.00 17.79 -11.05
C ASN A 183 13.46 17.65 -10.98
N GLU A 184 12.74 18.78 -11.21
CA GLU A 184 11.27 18.81 -11.25
C GLU A 184 10.68 17.92 -12.36
N ASP A 185 11.39 17.73 -13.45
CA ASP A 185 10.98 16.91 -14.60
C ASP A 185 11.35 15.42 -14.43
N PHE A 186 11.84 15.03 -13.24
CA PHE A 186 12.33 13.67 -12.92
C PHE A 186 13.57 13.25 -13.74
N ASP A 187 14.34 14.17 -14.29
CA ASP A 187 15.63 13.84 -14.87
C ASP A 187 16.68 13.66 -13.77
N LEU A 188 17.54 12.67 -13.95
CA LEU A 188 18.63 12.38 -13.02
C LEU A 188 19.70 13.49 -13.09
N VAL A 189 19.90 14.19 -11.96
CA VAL A 189 20.89 15.26 -11.84
C VAL A 189 22.24 14.71 -11.37
N GLU A 190 22.24 13.95 -10.27
CA GLU A 190 23.44 13.37 -9.66
C GLU A 190 23.08 12.21 -8.71
N VAL A 191 24.05 11.33 -8.49
CA VAL A 191 23.97 10.27 -7.48
C VAL A 191 25.14 10.42 -6.52
N LEU A 192 24.85 10.48 -5.23
CA LEU A 192 25.82 10.53 -4.15
C LEU A 192 25.82 9.20 -3.40
N GLN A 193 26.96 8.57 -3.25
CA GLN A 193 27.13 7.36 -2.46
C GLN A 193 28.14 7.60 -1.34
N SER A 194 27.83 7.17 -0.13
CA SER A 194 28.69 7.30 1.03
C SER A 194 28.52 6.14 1.99
N GLU A 195 29.60 5.74 2.65
CA GLU A 195 29.54 4.73 3.68
C GLU A 195 28.88 5.25 4.97
N LYS A 196 28.97 6.57 5.23
CA LYS A 196 28.49 7.17 6.46
C LYS A 196 27.94 8.58 6.25
N VAL A 197 26.75 8.85 6.80
CA VAL A 197 26.10 10.15 6.81
C VAL A 197 25.65 10.48 8.22
N ASP A 198 26.05 11.64 8.74
CA ASP A 198 25.61 12.18 10.03
C ASP A 198 24.28 12.92 9.85
N ILE A 199 23.28 12.50 10.62
CA ILE A 199 21.90 12.98 10.59
C ILE A 199 21.45 13.66 11.89
N THR A 200 22.40 14.04 12.77
CA THR A 200 22.10 14.68 14.06
C THR A 200 21.39 16.01 13.92
N SER A 201 21.54 16.68 12.79
CA SER A 201 20.92 17.97 12.50
C SER A 201 20.24 17.95 11.12
N LYS A 202 19.37 18.93 10.86
CA LYS A 202 18.77 19.14 9.53
C LYS A 202 19.80 19.39 8.43
N LYS A 203 21.05 19.68 8.78
CA LYS A 203 22.17 19.79 7.85
C LYS A 203 23.02 18.54 7.94
N TRP A 204 22.69 17.56 7.11
CA TRP A 204 23.40 16.28 7.06
C TRP A 204 24.82 16.46 6.56
N LYS A 205 25.77 15.74 7.19
CA LYS A 205 27.16 15.70 6.74
C LYS A 205 27.44 14.34 6.13
N ILE A 206 27.78 14.33 4.87
CA ILE A 206 28.10 13.13 4.09
C ILE A 206 29.61 13.01 4.04
N PHE A 207 30.13 11.94 4.59
CA PHE A 207 31.57 11.69 4.65
C PHE A 207 32.05 10.95 3.42
N ASN A 208 33.16 11.41 2.83
CA ASN A 208 33.82 10.82 1.65
C ASN A 208 32.85 10.39 0.54
N PRO A 209 31.93 11.28 0.10
CA PRO A 209 30.96 10.90 -0.90
C PRO A 209 31.63 10.67 -2.26
N ILE A 210 31.21 9.60 -2.93
CA ILE A 210 31.43 9.36 -4.34
C ILE A 210 30.25 9.99 -5.09
N THR A 211 30.53 11.01 -5.89
CA THR A 211 29.50 11.71 -6.68
C THR A 211 29.60 11.29 -8.13
N LEU A 212 28.48 10.84 -8.69
CA LEU A 212 28.30 10.52 -10.09
C LEU A 212 27.42 11.60 -10.74
N LYS A 213 27.96 12.35 -11.69
CA LYS A 213 27.22 13.38 -12.43
C LYS A 213 27.49 13.23 -13.91
N GLY A 214 26.48 12.82 -14.68
CA GLY A 214 26.64 12.44 -16.07
C GLY A 214 27.68 11.32 -16.21
N ASN A 215 28.71 11.52 -17.01
CA ASN A 215 29.81 10.55 -17.21
C ASN A 215 31.03 10.78 -16.29
N SER A 216 30.94 11.70 -15.35
CA SER A 216 32.05 12.06 -14.47
C SER A 216 31.82 11.51 -13.05
N GLN A 217 32.87 10.93 -12.48
CA GLN A 217 32.91 10.49 -11.09
C GLN A 217 33.99 11.27 -10.35
N TYR A 218 33.65 11.80 -9.16
CA TYR A 218 34.60 12.49 -8.30
C TYR A 218 34.29 12.20 -6.82
N THR A 219 35.31 12.28 -6.01
CA THR A 219 35.22 12.11 -4.56
C THR A 219 35.50 13.44 -3.87
N LEU A 220 34.74 13.72 -2.81
CA LEU A 220 34.93 14.90 -1.97
C LEU A 220 35.10 14.43 -0.51
N ASN A 221 35.79 15.23 0.31
CA ASN A 221 36.03 14.83 1.71
C ASN A 221 34.75 14.89 2.55
N VAL A 222 33.98 15.97 2.43
CA VAL A 222 32.69 16.13 3.12
C VAL A 222 31.78 17.02 2.30
N ILE A 223 30.52 16.60 2.15
CA ILE A 223 29.45 17.43 1.58
C ILE A 223 28.37 17.62 2.65
N SER A 224 27.75 18.81 2.68
CA SER A 224 26.59 19.05 3.51
C SER A 224 25.34 19.22 2.64
N ILE A 225 24.29 18.48 2.97
CA ILE A 225 22.98 18.56 2.33
C ILE A 225 21.96 18.95 3.40
N HIS A 226 21.08 19.89 3.11
CA HIS A 226 19.92 20.13 3.95
C HIS A 226 18.91 19.02 3.77
N SER A 227 18.29 18.53 4.86
CA SER A 227 17.20 17.59 4.85
C SER A 227 16.10 18.04 5.79
N LYS A 228 14.86 17.69 5.48
CA LYS A 228 13.73 17.87 6.40
C LYS A 228 13.78 16.89 7.55
N TYR A 229 14.51 15.78 7.40
CA TYR A 229 14.62 14.69 8.36
C TYR A 229 15.84 14.81 9.27
N PHE A 230 15.73 14.35 10.51
CA PHE A 230 16.82 14.27 11.50
C PHE A 230 16.62 13.08 12.44
N VAL A 231 17.59 12.79 13.29
CA VAL A 231 17.70 11.57 14.12
C VAL A 231 16.43 11.19 14.84
N ASN A 232 15.82 12.09 15.61
CA ASN A 232 14.64 11.77 16.43
C ASN A 232 13.47 11.25 15.58
N TYR A 233 13.30 11.82 14.40
CA TYR A 233 12.30 11.41 13.45
C TYR A 233 12.53 9.99 12.89
N LEU A 234 13.79 9.68 12.54
CA LEU A 234 14.12 8.40 11.94
C LEU A 234 14.13 7.26 12.97
N LEU A 235 14.40 7.55 14.24
CA LEU A 235 14.32 6.59 15.34
C LEU A 235 12.86 6.22 15.65
N GLU A 236 11.92 7.18 15.61
CA GLU A 236 10.49 6.91 15.75
C GLU A 236 9.89 6.02 14.64
N LEU A 237 10.57 5.90 13.50
CA LEU A 237 10.16 4.99 12.43
C LEU A 237 10.67 3.56 12.64
N LEU A 238 11.64 3.36 13.56
CA LEU A 238 12.26 2.08 13.88
C LEU A 238 11.58 1.35 15.05
N ASP A 239 10.83 2.10 15.88
CA ASP A 239 10.01 1.58 16.99
C ASP A 239 8.59 1.22 16.51
#